data_389fe58476934a221888fe89d7dff348
#
_entry.id   389fe58476934a221888fe89d7dff348
#
_cell.length_a   1.000
_cell.length_b   1.000
_cell.length_c   1.000
_cell.angle_alpha   90.00
_cell.angle_beta   90.00
_cell.angle_gamma   90.00
#
_symmetry.space_group_name_H-M   'P 1'
#
loop_
_entity.id
_entity.type
_entity.pdbx_description
1 polymer ?
#
loop_
_entity_poly.entity_id
_entity_poly.type
_entity_poly.pdbx_seq_one_letter_code
_entity_poly.pdbx_strand_id
1 'polypeptide(L)'
;MDFHLIGEKNGKKHGKMLYTVVKSVEEIKIKLRRIMKIKFIYFVLMLSFIHAWGKTGHRVTGEVAEMHLTEKTRFEIKQILQDPSLAIASTWADEMRPHPDFQKYSSWHYANMPLNKKYSEHPQSKKGDIVQAIKICKLKLKDSNVSKEEKAFHLRFLVHLVGDIHQPLHVGKGEDRGGNDIKVKWFGKDTNLHRVWDTEMINTYMMSYTEFTAHLNENFDSSMIEMKSEDQWVDETQKLVIDVYANVKNGDSLGYDYVYENFDIVKSQLFIAGVRLAQTLNDIFDE
;
A
#
# COMPACT_ATOMS: atom_id res chain seq x y z
N MET A 1 7.39 -72.78 45.41
CA MET A 1 6.01 -72.33 45.04
C MET A 1 5.99 -70.79 44.99
N ASP A 2 5.58 -70.21 43.90
CA ASP A 2 5.20 -68.81 43.72
C ASP A 2 6.20 -67.67 43.65
N PHE A 3 7.28 -67.84 42.90
CA PHE A 3 8.08 -66.66 42.43
C PHE A 3 7.75 -66.28 40.96
N HIS A 4 6.97 -67.06 40.22
CA HIS A 4 6.65 -66.75 38.80
C HIS A 4 5.50 -65.80 38.55
N LEU A 5 4.60 -65.55 39.52
CA LEU A 5 3.41 -64.74 39.33
C LEU A 5 3.56 -63.24 39.63
N ILE A 6 4.69 -62.84 40.29
CA ILE A 6 4.93 -61.43 40.66
C ILE A 6 5.58 -60.65 39.50
N GLY A 7 6.37 -61.31 38.65
CA GLY A 7 7.04 -60.70 37.49
C GLY A 7 6.09 -60.31 36.36
N GLU A 8 5.05 -61.12 36.07
CA GLU A 8 4.09 -60.85 34.97
C GLU A 8 3.14 -59.67 35.28
N LYS A 9 2.71 -59.51 36.54
CA LYS A 9 1.84 -58.41 36.92
C LYS A 9 2.54 -57.02 36.85
N ASN A 10 3.83 -56.95 37.18
CA ASN A 10 4.59 -55.72 37.10
C ASN A 10 4.96 -55.35 35.67
N GLY A 11 5.26 -56.26 34.80
CA GLY A 11 5.50 -56.02 33.37
C GLY A 11 4.26 -55.47 32.64
N LYS A 12 3.07 -56.02 32.90
CA LYS A 12 1.81 -55.51 32.35
C LYS A 12 1.44 -54.11 32.85
N LYS A 13 1.77 -53.77 34.10
CA LYS A 13 1.53 -52.46 34.72
C LYS A 13 2.46 -51.39 34.12
N HIS A 14 3.75 -51.70 33.90
CA HIS A 14 4.71 -50.83 33.26
C HIS A 14 4.38 -50.60 31.77
N GLY A 15 3.99 -51.64 31.04
CA GLY A 15 3.56 -51.54 29.64
C GLY A 15 2.33 -50.67 29.45
N LYS A 16 1.30 -50.79 30.34
CA LYS A 16 0.13 -49.90 30.32
C LYS A 16 0.48 -48.47 30.63
N MET A 17 1.36 -48.22 31.60
CA MET A 17 1.77 -46.86 31.96
C MET A 17 2.59 -46.22 30.83
N LEU A 18 3.49 -46.92 30.19
CA LEU A 18 4.28 -46.44 29.04
C LEU A 18 3.37 -46.11 27.84
N TYR A 19 2.40 -46.98 27.52
CA TYR A 19 1.41 -46.75 26.48
C TYR A 19 0.57 -45.51 26.74
N THR A 20 0.14 -45.28 27.97
CA THR A 20 -0.63 -44.09 28.35
C THR A 20 0.19 -42.80 28.22
N VAL A 21 1.47 -42.84 28.60
CA VAL A 21 2.39 -41.69 28.45
C VAL A 21 2.66 -41.39 26.98
N VAL A 22 2.91 -42.40 26.16
CA VAL A 22 3.16 -42.24 24.72
C VAL A 22 1.92 -41.64 24.04
N LYS A 23 0.72 -42.15 24.37
CA LYS A 23 -0.56 -41.62 23.84
C LYS A 23 -0.80 -40.18 24.22
N SER A 24 -0.55 -39.79 25.48
CA SER A 24 -0.70 -38.40 25.93
C SER A 24 0.32 -37.46 25.26
N VAL A 25 1.56 -37.90 25.01
CA VAL A 25 2.56 -37.14 24.28
C VAL A 25 2.15 -36.92 22.82
N GLU A 26 1.56 -37.93 22.16
CA GLU A 26 1.05 -37.79 20.78
C GLU A 26 -0.15 -36.82 20.73
N GLU A 27 -1.07 -36.90 21.66
CA GLU A 27 -2.19 -35.98 21.76
C GLU A 27 -1.74 -34.53 21.97
N ILE A 28 -0.71 -34.31 22.80
CA ILE A 28 -0.08 -33.00 22.99
C ILE A 28 0.58 -32.51 21.70
N LYS A 29 1.31 -33.36 20.98
CA LYS A 29 1.93 -33.00 19.69
C LYS A 29 0.88 -32.61 18.64
N ILE A 30 -0.23 -33.35 18.56
CA ILE A 30 -1.34 -33.05 17.64
C ILE A 30 -1.97 -31.70 18.00
N LYS A 31 -2.21 -31.43 19.30
CA LYS A 31 -2.75 -30.17 19.79
C LYS A 31 -1.83 -28.98 19.50
N LEU A 32 -0.53 -29.14 19.70
CA LEU A 32 0.48 -28.12 19.38
C LEU A 32 0.55 -27.83 17.87
N ARG A 33 0.55 -28.89 17.04
CA ARG A 33 0.51 -28.72 15.56
C ARG A 33 -0.76 -27.99 15.11
N ARG A 34 -1.90 -28.26 15.74
CA ARG A 34 -3.18 -27.59 15.44
C ARG A 34 -3.14 -26.11 15.85
N ILE A 35 -2.59 -25.80 17.02
CA ILE A 35 -2.40 -24.42 17.50
C ILE A 35 -1.41 -23.67 16.61
N MET A 36 -0.30 -24.30 16.20
CA MET A 36 0.68 -23.68 15.27
C MET A 36 0.05 -23.42 13.89
N LYS A 37 -0.72 -24.35 13.34
CA LYS A 37 -1.46 -24.15 12.07
C LYS A 37 -2.47 -23.00 12.20
N ILE A 38 -3.22 -22.93 13.30
CA ILE A 38 -4.16 -21.84 13.55
C ILE A 38 -3.41 -20.50 13.70
N LYS A 39 -2.33 -20.43 14.47
CA LYS A 39 -1.51 -19.22 14.59
C LYS A 39 -0.87 -18.82 13.25
N PHE A 40 -0.45 -19.78 12.44
CA PHE A 40 0.08 -19.52 11.09
C PHE A 40 -1.01 -19.01 10.13
N ILE A 41 -2.22 -19.56 10.21
CA ILE A 41 -3.39 -19.05 9.45
C ILE A 41 -3.75 -17.63 9.90
N TYR A 42 -3.78 -17.36 11.21
CA TYR A 42 -3.98 -16.00 11.73
C TYR A 42 -2.81 -15.05 11.37
N PHE A 43 -1.58 -15.53 11.35
CA PHE A 43 -0.42 -14.73 10.89
C PHE A 43 -0.51 -14.43 9.39
N VAL A 44 -0.93 -15.38 8.55
CA VAL A 44 -1.15 -15.18 7.11
C VAL A 44 -2.38 -14.27 6.86
N LEU A 45 -3.43 -14.37 7.68
CA LEU A 45 -4.60 -13.48 7.62
C LEU A 45 -4.31 -12.09 8.19
N MET A 46 -3.29 -11.93 9.07
CA MET A 46 -2.81 -10.62 9.55
C MET A 46 -1.80 -9.94 8.61
N LEU A 47 -1.37 -10.59 7.56
CA LEU A 47 -0.80 -9.91 6.41
C LEU A 47 -1.94 -9.19 5.66
N SER A 48 -2.65 -8.33 6.37
CA SER A 48 -3.49 -7.30 5.77
C SER A 48 -2.59 -6.47 4.90
N PHE A 49 -2.72 -6.67 3.63
CA PHE A 49 -2.06 -5.95 2.57
C PHE A 49 -2.26 -4.46 2.81
N ILE A 50 -1.19 -3.79 3.25
CA ILE A 50 -1.11 -2.34 3.19
C ILE A 50 -1.01 -2.07 1.69
N HIS A 51 -2.12 -1.73 1.07
CA HIS A 51 -2.13 -1.22 -0.28
C HIS A 51 -2.08 0.30 -0.15
N ALA A 52 -1.29 0.92 -0.97
CA ALA A 52 -1.39 2.31 -1.39
C ALA A 52 -2.81 2.59 -1.92
N TRP A 53 -3.07 3.69 -2.60
CA TRP A 53 -4.34 3.77 -3.33
C TRP A 53 -4.71 2.38 -3.85
N GLY A 54 -5.90 1.88 -3.55
CA GLY A 54 -6.33 0.60 -4.09
C GLY A 54 -6.16 0.57 -5.60
N LYS A 55 -6.12 -0.60 -6.21
CA LYS A 55 -5.83 -0.77 -7.64
C LYS A 55 -6.61 0.19 -8.55
N THR A 56 -7.85 0.52 -8.19
CA THR A 56 -8.68 1.46 -8.95
C THR A 56 -8.11 2.88 -8.87
N GLY A 57 -7.72 3.37 -7.70
CA GLY A 57 -7.14 4.70 -7.54
C GLY A 57 -5.82 4.87 -8.29
N HIS A 58 -4.89 3.88 -8.18
CA HIS A 58 -3.66 3.90 -8.97
C HIS A 58 -3.92 3.92 -10.48
N ARG A 59 -4.87 3.12 -10.96
CA ARG A 59 -5.24 3.12 -12.38
C ARG A 59 -5.82 4.46 -12.83
N VAL A 60 -6.64 5.09 -12.00
CA VAL A 60 -7.14 6.45 -12.27
C VAL A 60 -5.98 7.44 -12.39
N THR A 61 -5.03 7.44 -11.44
CA THR A 61 -3.83 8.31 -11.50
C THR A 61 -3.02 8.07 -12.77
N GLY A 62 -2.77 6.81 -13.13
CA GLY A 62 -2.05 6.45 -14.35
C GLY A 62 -2.78 6.87 -15.63
N GLU A 63 -4.09 6.68 -15.69
CA GLU A 63 -4.91 7.03 -16.83
C GLU A 63 -5.04 8.56 -17.01
N VAL A 64 -5.25 9.31 -15.92
CA VAL A 64 -5.20 10.78 -15.95
C VAL A 64 -3.83 11.24 -16.49
N ALA A 65 -2.74 10.65 -16.02
CA ALA A 65 -1.41 11.01 -16.52
C ALA A 65 -1.27 10.77 -18.02
N GLU A 66 -1.75 9.62 -18.53
CA GLU A 66 -1.69 9.32 -19.98
C GLU A 66 -2.39 10.37 -20.84
N MET A 67 -3.48 10.97 -20.35
CA MET A 67 -4.22 12.00 -21.10
C MET A 67 -3.43 13.33 -21.20
N HIS A 68 -2.47 13.56 -20.32
CA HIS A 68 -1.67 14.80 -20.27
C HIS A 68 -0.20 14.63 -20.72
N LEU A 69 0.18 13.44 -21.24
CA LEU A 69 1.50 13.21 -21.82
C LEU A 69 1.64 13.91 -23.18
N THR A 70 2.84 14.43 -23.44
CA THR A 70 3.21 14.81 -24.82
C THR A 70 3.40 13.56 -25.70
N GLU A 71 3.33 13.73 -27.02
CA GLU A 71 3.54 12.64 -27.96
C GLU A 71 4.93 12.02 -27.84
N LYS A 72 5.97 12.84 -27.62
CA LYS A 72 7.35 12.38 -27.40
C LYS A 72 7.45 11.53 -26.14
N THR A 73 6.94 12.03 -25.02
CA THR A 73 6.93 11.30 -23.74
C THR A 73 6.18 9.97 -23.85
N ARG A 74 5.02 9.96 -24.51
CA ARG A 74 4.24 8.74 -24.75
C ARG A 74 5.04 7.72 -25.56
N PHE A 75 5.76 8.17 -26.59
CA PHE A 75 6.60 7.30 -27.40
C PHE A 75 7.74 6.69 -26.57
N GLU A 76 8.48 7.50 -25.79
CA GLU A 76 9.58 7.03 -24.95
C GLU A 76 9.15 6.03 -23.88
N ILE A 77 8.02 6.31 -23.19
CA ILE A 77 7.43 5.40 -22.21
C ILE A 77 7.10 4.04 -22.84
N LYS A 78 6.50 4.05 -24.04
CA LYS A 78 6.18 2.83 -24.78
C LYS A 78 7.43 2.01 -25.13
N GLN A 79 8.53 2.69 -25.49
CA GLN A 79 9.81 2.01 -25.73
C GLN A 79 10.34 1.33 -24.46
N ILE A 80 10.19 1.97 -23.29
CA ILE A 80 10.72 1.47 -22.02
C ILE A 80 9.87 0.32 -21.47
N LEU A 81 8.56 0.51 -21.35
CA LEU A 81 7.68 -0.45 -20.65
C LEU A 81 7.31 -1.66 -21.48
N GLN A 82 7.33 -1.55 -22.81
CA GLN A 82 6.77 -2.55 -23.75
C GLN A 82 5.30 -2.89 -23.50
N ASP A 83 4.65 -2.17 -22.58
CA ASP A 83 3.28 -2.32 -22.14
C ASP A 83 2.53 -1.02 -22.42
N PRO A 84 1.29 -1.07 -22.87
CA PRO A 84 0.65 0.10 -23.47
C PRO A 84 0.14 1.14 -22.46
N SER A 85 0.07 0.87 -21.14
CA SER A 85 -0.73 1.71 -20.25
C SER A 85 -0.05 2.03 -18.92
N LEU A 86 0.05 3.32 -18.58
CA LEU A 86 0.43 3.78 -17.25
C LEU A 86 -0.57 3.33 -16.18
N ALA A 87 -1.85 3.19 -16.53
CA ALA A 87 -2.86 2.63 -15.62
C ALA A 87 -2.53 1.20 -15.19
N ILE A 88 -2.00 0.37 -16.09
CA ILE A 88 -1.54 -0.98 -15.74
C ILE A 88 -0.21 -0.93 -14.98
N ALA A 89 0.74 -0.11 -15.43
CA ALA A 89 2.03 0.05 -14.76
C ALA A 89 1.90 0.55 -13.32
N SER A 90 0.88 1.34 -13.00
CA SER A 90 0.66 1.96 -11.69
C SER A 90 0.43 0.96 -10.55
N THR A 91 -0.05 -0.25 -10.84
CA THR A 91 -0.32 -1.27 -9.81
C THR A 91 0.86 -2.22 -9.58
N TRP A 92 1.88 -2.17 -10.43
CA TRP A 92 2.97 -3.14 -10.45
C TRP A 92 3.79 -3.17 -9.13
N ALA A 93 4.09 -2.02 -8.53
CA ALA A 93 4.90 -1.98 -7.31
C ALA A 93 4.23 -2.72 -6.14
N ASP A 94 2.91 -2.58 -5.99
CA ASP A 94 2.13 -3.33 -5.01
C ASP A 94 2.02 -4.83 -5.34
N GLU A 95 1.91 -5.18 -6.61
CA GLU A 95 1.85 -6.58 -7.05
C GLU A 95 3.17 -7.31 -6.79
N MET A 96 4.29 -6.61 -6.86
CA MET A 96 5.62 -7.15 -6.55
C MET A 96 5.94 -7.19 -5.04
N ARG A 97 5.25 -6.41 -4.23
CA ARG A 97 5.51 -6.27 -2.79
C ARG A 97 5.57 -7.59 -2.00
N PRO A 98 4.78 -8.65 -2.29
CA PRO A 98 4.92 -9.93 -1.61
C PRO A 98 6.22 -10.67 -1.93
N HIS A 99 6.92 -10.33 -3.01
CA HIS A 99 8.16 -10.99 -3.41
C HIS A 99 9.30 -10.58 -2.45
N PRO A 100 10.12 -11.53 -1.93
CA PRO A 100 11.17 -11.26 -0.94
C PRO A 100 12.14 -10.16 -1.34
N ASP A 101 12.55 -10.11 -2.61
CA ASP A 101 13.50 -9.11 -3.11
C ASP A 101 12.95 -7.68 -3.12
N PHE A 102 11.62 -7.53 -3.04
CA PHE A 102 10.94 -6.23 -3.05
C PHE A 102 10.63 -5.69 -1.65
N GLN A 103 10.78 -6.49 -0.59
CA GLN A 103 10.55 -6.05 0.79
C GLN A 103 11.43 -4.86 1.20
N LYS A 104 12.63 -4.75 0.63
CA LYS A 104 13.53 -3.61 0.87
C LYS A 104 12.97 -2.26 0.39
N TYR A 105 12.00 -2.25 -0.53
CA TYR A 105 11.33 -1.07 -1.05
C TYR A 105 10.03 -0.72 -0.30
N SER A 106 9.66 -1.49 0.73
CA SER A 106 8.40 -1.28 1.46
C SER A 106 8.28 0.12 2.07
N SER A 107 9.39 0.74 2.49
CA SER A 107 9.40 2.10 3.02
C SER A 107 9.26 3.18 1.93
N TRP A 108 9.39 2.84 0.66
CA TRP A 108 9.28 3.78 -0.47
C TRP A 108 7.86 4.28 -0.67
N HIS A 109 6.86 3.57 -0.16
CA HIS A 109 5.43 3.86 -0.37
C HIS A 109 4.87 4.98 0.52
N TYR A 110 5.64 5.49 1.50
CA TYR A 110 5.12 6.46 2.46
C TYR A 110 6.23 7.36 3.05
N ALA A 111 5.82 8.51 3.59
CA ALA A 111 6.64 9.38 4.42
C ALA A 111 5.89 9.68 5.73
N ASN A 112 5.88 8.71 6.65
CA ASN A 112 5.23 8.90 7.95
C ASN A 112 6.00 9.92 8.80
N MET A 113 5.32 10.97 9.22
CA MET A 113 5.93 12.06 9.96
C MET A 113 4.93 12.70 10.95
N PRO A 114 5.40 13.42 11.99
CA PRO A 114 4.52 14.15 12.88
C PRO A 114 3.68 15.17 12.13
N LEU A 115 2.40 15.31 12.49
CA LEU A 115 1.54 16.35 11.93
C LEU A 115 2.09 17.75 12.24
N ASN A 116 1.78 18.72 11.42
CA ASN A 116 2.22 20.13 11.55
C ASN A 116 3.75 20.34 11.44
N LYS A 117 4.47 19.40 10.82
CA LYS A 117 5.87 19.57 10.46
C LYS A 117 6.01 19.61 8.94
N LYS A 118 6.98 20.36 8.44
CA LYS A 118 7.39 20.27 7.04
C LYS A 118 8.27 19.06 6.84
N TYR A 119 8.23 18.48 5.65
CA TYR A 119 9.09 17.34 5.32
C TYR A 119 10.58 17.67 5.52
N SER A 120 11.02 18.89 5.15
CA SER A 120 12.40 19.35 5.33
C SER A 120 12.84 19.49 6.80
N GLU A 121 11.89 19.57 7.74
CA GLU A 121 12.14 19.69 9.17
C GLU A 121 12.12 18.34 9.91
N HIS A 122 11.82 17.27 9.19
CA HIS A 122 11.72 15.92 9.76
C HIS A 122 12.94 15.08 9.35
N PRO A 123 13.53 14.27 10.27
CA PRO A 123 14.60 13.36 9.92
C PRO A 123 14.14 12.35 8.87
N GLN A 124 14.84 12.32 7.74
CA GLN A 124 14.53 11.39 6.65
C GLN A 124 14.83 9.94 7.07
N SER A 125 14.05 9.01 6.57
CA SER A 125 14.25 7.59 6.82
C SER A 125 15.60 7.11 6.26
N LYS A 126 16.40 6.44 7.08
CA LYS A 126 17.66 5.80 6.64
C LYS A 126 17.44 4.67 5.61
N LYS A 127 16.24 4.12 5.56
CA LYS A 127 15.84 3.08 4.59
C LYS A 127 15.27 3.66 3.29
N GLY A 128 15.21 4.99 3.19
CA GLY A 128 14.47 5.69 2.18
C GLY A 128 12.98 5.84 2.55
N ASP A 129 12.34 6.82 1.94
CA ASP A 129 10.91 7.09 1.98
C ASP A 129 10.42 7.47 0.59
N ILE A 130 9.15 7.79 0.46
CA ILE A 130 8.52 8.08 -0.83
C ILE A 130 9.15 9.25 -1.58
N VAL A 131 9.56 10.31 -0.90
CA VAL A 131 10.19 11.49 -1.51
C VAL A 131 11.56 11.13 -2.08
N GLN A 132 12.38 10.43 -1.29
CA GLN A 132 13.69 9.96 -1.73
C GLN A 132 13.56 8.97 -2.89
N ALA A 133 12.57 8.09 -2.84
CA ALA A 133 12.32 7.09 -3.88
C ALA A 133 11.91 7.75 -5.21
N ILE A 134 11.02 8.74 -5.20
CA ILE A 134 10.65 9.50 -6.40
C ILE A 134 11.87 10.21 -7.00
N LYS A 135 12.68 10.87 -6.16
CA LYS A 135 13.93 11.53 -6.60
C LYS A 135 14.91 10.53 -7.24
N ILE A 136 15.08 9.34 -6.64
CA ILE A 136 15.91 8.26 -7.21
C ILE A 136 15.37 7.83 -8.58
N CYS A 137 14.06 7.57 -8.68
CA CYS A 137 13.45 7.16 -9.94
C CYS A 137 13.65 8.19 -11.05
N LYS A 138 13.44 9.49 -10.77
CA LYS A 138 13.69 10.58 -11.72
C LYS A 138 15.13 10.60 -12.20
N LEU A 139 16.10 10.52 -11.29
CA LEU A 139 17.53 10.48 -11.63
C LEU A 139 17.88 9.29 -12.53
N LYS A 140 17.38 8.10 -12.20
CA LYS A 140 17.62 6.89 -12.98
C LYS A 140 17.00 6.92 -14.38
N LEU A 141 15.86 7.57 -14.53
CA LEU A 141 15.20 7.71 -15.82
C LEU A 141 15.93 8.71 -16.75
N LYS A 142 16.50 9.78 -16.19
CA LYS A 142 17.31 10.77 -16.92
C LYS A 142 18.72 10.26 -17.27
N ASP A 143 19.25 9.25 -16.59
CA ASP A 143 20.60 8.72 -16.85
C ASP A 143 20.62 7.83 -18.11
N SER A 144 21.40 8.26 -19.12
CA SER A 144 21.57 7.52 -20.37
C SER A 144 22.33 6.20 -20.23
N ASN A 145 23.10 6.01 -19.14
CA ASN A 145 23.88 4.80 -18.89
C ASN A 145 23.05 3.70 -18.20
N VAL A 146 21.85 3.99 -17.76
CA VAL A 146 20.95 3.02 -17.12
C VAL A 146 20.32 2.12 -18.17
N SER A 147 20.31 0.79 -17.92
CA SER A 147 19.71 -0.17 -18.84
C SER A 147 18.21 0.03 -19.00
N LYS A 148 17.66 -0.46 -20.08
CA LYS A 148 16.22 -0.37 -20.35
C LYS A 148 15.38 -1.08 -19.28
N GLU A 149 15.84 -2.22 -18.78
CA GLU A 149 15.20 -3.00 -17.74
C GLU A 149 15.18 -2.22 -16.41
N GLU A 150 16.29 -1.56 -16.06
CA GLU A 150 16.37 -0.71 -14.88
C GLU A 150 15.52 0.54 -15.03
N LYS A 151 15.46 1.14 -16.22
CA LYS A 151 14.53 2.25 -16.53
C LYS A 151 13.06 1.79 -16.37
N ALA A 152 12.70 0.61 -16.88
CA ALA A 152 11.36 0.07 -16.75
C ALA A 152 10.98 -0.16 -15.27
N PHE A 153 11.93 -0.65 -14.47
CA PHE A 153 11.75 -0.80 -13.02
C PHE A 153 11.46 0.56 -12.35
N HIS A 154 12.30 1.57 -12.59
CA HIS A 154 12.13 2.88 -11.97
C HIS A 154 10.93 3.64 -12.49
N LEU A 155 10.55 3.46 -13.75
CA LEU A 155 9.35 4.06 -14.33
C LEU A 155 8.07 3.49 -13.67
N ARG A 156 7.96 2.17 -13.49
CA ARG A 156 6.84 1.55 -12.79
C ARG A 156 6.74 2.03 -11.34
N PHE A 157 7.88 2.12 -10.64
CA PHE A 157 7.88 2.71 -9.30
C PHE A 157 7.45 4.17 -9.32
N LEU A 158 7.99 5.01 -10.20
CA LEU A 158 7.62 6.42 -10.28
C LEU A 158 6.11 6.62 -10.48
N VAL A 159 5.53 5.89 -11.43
CA VAL A 159 4.08 5.94 -11.70
C VAL A 159 3.24 5.60 -10.48
N HIS A 160 3.66 4.59 -9.72
CA HIS A 160 3.00 4.18 -8.48
C HIS A 160 3.17 5.21 -7.36
N LEU A 161 4.41 5.60 -7.07
CA LEU A 161 4.76 6.44 -5.93
C LEU A 161 4.19 7.87 -6.03
N VAL A 162 4.04 8.41 -7.25
CA VAL A 162 3.36 9.69 -7.42
C VAL A 162 1.87 9.59 -7.05
N GLY A 163 1.23 8.45 -7.26
CA GLY A 163 -0.09 8.17 -6.71
C GLY A 163 -0.07 8.17 -5.18
N ASP A 164 0.84 7.40 -4.59
CA ASP A 164 0.94 7.21 -3.14
C ASP A 164 1.15 8.51 -2.36
N ILE A 165 2.07 9.39 -2.82
CA ILE A 165 2.40 10.65 -2.13
C ILE A 165 1.20 11.61 -2.04
N HIS A 166 0.18 11.44 -2.89
CA HIS A 166 -1.05 12.21 -2.88
C HIS A 166 -2.18 11.54 -2.09
N GLN A 167 -1.98 10.33 -1.57
CA GLN A 167 -2.92 9.69 -0.64
C GLN A 167 -2.64 10.23 0.78
N PRO A 168 -3.60 10.90 1.43
CA PRO A 168 -3.36 11.58 2.70
C PRO A 168 -2.66 10.73 3.76
N LEU A 169 -3.08 9.49 3.94
CA LEU A 169 -2.55 8.64 5.01
C LEU A 169 -1.17 8.02 4.69
N HIS A 170 -0.67 8.17 3.45
CA HIS A 170 0.73 7.83 3.12
C HIS A 170 1.74 8.88 3.62
N VAL A 171 1.26 10.04 4.03
CA VAL A 171 2.05 11.07 4.74
C VAL A 171 1.49 11.31 6.15
N GLY A 172 0.83 10.30 6.71
CA GLY A 172 0.23 10.30 8.04
C GLY A 172 1.23 10.09 9.18
N LYS A 173 0.70 9.82 10.38
CA LYS A 173 1.53 9.60 11.57
C LYS A 173 2.23 8.25 11.54
N GLY A 174 3.46 8.19 12.06
CA GLY A 174 4.22 6.94 12.22
C GLY A 174 3.69 6.03 13.31
N GLU A 175 3.16 6.62 14.39
CA GLU A 175 2.71 5.91 15.59
C GLU A 175 1.55 4.96 15.31
N ASP A 176 0.68 5.29 14.34
CA ASP A 176 -0.47 4.50 13.93
C ASP A 176 -0.32 3.90 12.52
N ARG A 177 0.89 3.96 11.97
CA ARG A 177 1.22 3.46 10.64
C ARG A 177 0.33 4.08 9.55
N GLY A 178 0.17 5.42 9.59
CA GLY A 178 -0.69 6.13 8.65
C GLY A 178 -2.16 5.71 8.75
N GLY A 179 -2.71 5.57 9.95
CA GLY A 179 -4.10 5.21 10.19
C GLY A 179 -4.44 3.71 10.07
N ASN A 180 -3.44 2.84 9.82
CA ASN A 180 -3.67 1.38 9.80
C ASN A 180 -4.08 0.82 11.17
N ASP A 181 -3.68 1.47 12.25
CA ASP A 181 -3.99 1.05 13.60
C ASP A 181 -5.31 1.68 14.12
N ILE A 182 -5.90 2.64 13.41
CA ILE A 182 -7.21 3.20 13.70
C ILE A 182 -8.28 2.27 13.13
N LYS A 183 -8.88 1.44 13.99
CA LYS A 183 -9.93 0.49 13.61
C LYS A 183 -11.27 1.22 13.51
N VAL A 184 -11.97 0.99 12.41
CA VAL A 184 -13.28 1.56 12.13
C VAL A 184 -14.20 0.51 11.52
N LYS A 185 -15.48 0.82 11.42
CA LYS A 185 -16.44 0.03 10.64
C LYS A 185 -16.81 0.80 9.39
N TRP A 186 -16.73 0.15 8.23
CA TRP A 186 -17.18 0.67 6.95
C TRP A 186 -18.47 -0.02 6.54
N PHE A 187 -19.58 0.71 6.55
CA PHE A 187 -20.93 0.13 6.37
C PHE A 187 -21.15 -1.12 7.25
N GLY A 188 -20.73 -1.04 8.52
CA GLY A 188 -20.87 -2.12 9.49
C GLY A 188 -19.80 -3.22 9.43
N LYS A 189 -18.89 -3.22 8.45
CA LYS A 189 -17.80 -4.19 8.32
C LYS A 189 -16.51 -3.67 8.95
N ASP A 190 -15.85 -4.51 9.72
CA ASP A 190 -14.58 -4.16 10.37
C ASP A 190 -13.47 -3.89 9.34
N THR A 191 -12.77 -2.76 9.49
CA THR A 191 -11.66 -2.32 8.65
C THR A 191 -10.73 -1.37 9.44
N ASN A 192 -9.92 -0.58 8.75
CA ASN A 192 -9.12 0.48 9.33
C ASN A 192 -9.23 1.76 8.48
N LEU A 193 -8.86 2.89 9.06
CA LEU A 193 -8.98 4.19 8.41
C LEU A 193 -8.14 4.29 7.13
N HIS A 194 -6.93 3.75 7.14
CA HIS A 194 -6.06 3.73 5.96
C HIS A 194 -6.74 3.06 4.77
N ARG A 195 -7.29 1.86 4.97
CA ARG A 195 -8.00 1.12 3.92
C ARG A 195 -9.27 1.82 3.43
N VAL A 196 -9.95 2.56 4.30
CA VAL A 196 -11.11 3.39 3.89
C VAL A 196 -10.69 4.39 2.83
N TRP A 197 -9.57 5.07 3.03
CA TRP A 197 -9.03 6.05 2.07
C TRP A 197 -8.45 5.39 0.82
N ASP A 198 -7.69 4.32 0.97
CA ASP A 198 -7.08 3.63 -0.17
C ASP A 198 -8.09 3.02 -1.14
N THR A 199 -9.14 2.42 -0.59
CA THR A 199 -9.92 1.45 -1.36
C THR A 199 -11.42 1.61 -1.19
N GLU A 200 -11.90 1.72 0.05
CA GLU A 200 -13.32 1.51 0.31
C GLU A 200 -14.18 2.68 -0.21
N MET A 201 -13.73 3.93 -0.05
CA MET A 201 -14.44 5.10 -0.59
C MET A 201 -14.51 5.06 -2.12
N ILE A 202 -13.39 4.74 -2.77
CA ILE A 202 -13.33 4.64 -4.24
C ILE A 202 -14.25 3.54 -4.76
N ASN A 203 -14.22 2.37 -4.13
CA ASN A 203 -15.08 1.25 -4.52
C ASN A 203 -16.57 1.53 -4.30
N THR A 204 -16.92 2.35 -3.29
CA THR A 204 -18.30 2.75 -3.04
C THR A 204 -18.86 3.61 -4.18
N TYR A 205 -18.01 4.31 -4.91
CA TYR A 205 -18.42 5.14 -6.06
C TYR A 205 -18.85 4.32 -7.28
N MET A 206 -18.49 3.04 -7.33
CA MET A 206 -18.96 2.06 -8.32
C MET A 206 -18.63 2.39 -9.79
N MET A 207 -17.66 3.27 -10.06
CA MET A 207 -17.14 3.54 -11.40
C MET A 207 -15.94 2.63 -11.73
N SER A 208 -15.82 2.21 -12.98
CA SER A 208 -14.56 1.70 -13.50
C SER A 208 -13.50 2.82 -13.47
N TYR A 209 -12.20 2.45 -13.49
CA TYR A 209 -11.16 3.47 -13.47
C TYR A 209 -11.24 4.40 -14.70
N THR A 210 -11.67 3.91 -15.86
CA THR A 210 -11.84 4.72 -17.08
C THR A 210 -13.01 5.69 -16.99
N GLU A 211 -14.16 5.27 -16.44
CA GLU A 211 -15.30 6.16 -16.19
C GLU A 211 -14.95 7.22 -15.17
N PHE A 212 -14.23 6.82 -14.11
CA PHE A 212 -13.81 7.76 -13.08
C PHE A 212 -12.81 8.78 -13.62
N THR A 213 -11.83 8.36 -14.42
CA THR A 213 -10.90 9.26 -15.10
C THR A 213 -11.61 10.25 -16.00
N ALA A 214 -12.55 9.79 -16.83
CA ALA A 214 -13.35 10.68 -17.69
C ALA A 214 -14.09 11.72 -16.85
N HIS A 215 -14.77 11.29 -15.78
CA HIS A 215 -15.45 12.19 -14.86
C HIS A 215 -14.50 13.24 -14.23
N LEU A 216 -13.29 12.85 -13.83
CA LEU A 216 -12.32 13.78 -13.27
C LEU A 216 -11.88 14.82 -14.31
N ASN A 217 -11.54 14.39 -15.53
CA ASN A 217 -11.08 15.31 -16.59
C ASN A 217 -12.17 16.28 -17.08
N GLU A 218 -13.44 15.93 -16.95
CA GLU A 218 -14.57 16.82 -17.25
C GLU A 218 -14.80 17.88 -16.15
N ASN A 219 -14.44 17.59 -14.89
CA ASN A 219 -14.80 18.41 -13.74
C ASN A 219 -13.62 19.18 -13.11
N PHE A 220 -12.37 18.83 -13.48
CA PHE A 220 -11.18 19.51 -12.98
C PHE A 220 -10.36 20.11 -14.11
N ASP A 221 -9.77 21.28 -13.85
CA ASP A 221 -8.90 21.98 -14.81
C ASP A 221 -7.42 21.70 -14.52
N SER A 222 -6.77 20.96 -15.42
CA SER A 222 -5.35 20.62 -15.30
C SER A 222 -4.43 21.83 -15.34
N SER A 223 -4.85 22.94 -15.97
CA SER A 223 -4.07 24.18 -16.04
C SER A 223 -3.88 24.86 -14.68
N MET A 224 -4.72 24.54 -13.70
CA MET A 224 -4.64 25.03 -12.34
C MET A 224 -3.65 24.24 -11.46
N ILE A 225 -3.10 23.13 -11.96
CA ILE A 225 -2.18 22.27 -11.20
C ILE A 225 -0.74 22.73 -11.43
N GLU A 226 -0.17 23.37 -10.43
CA GLU A 226 1.20 23.84 -10.46
C GLU A 226 2.20 22.67 -10.32
N MET A 227 3.28 22.72 -11.10
CA MET A 227 4.44 21.87 -10.89
C MET A 227 5.14 22.26 -9.58
N LYS A 228 5.33 21.31 -8.67
CA LYS A 228 5.97 21.51 -7.37
C LYS A 228 6.98 20.40 -7.10
N SER A 229 7.85 20.60 -6.10
CA SER A 229 8.77 19.56 -5.65
C SER A 229 8.06 18.49 -4.83
N GLU A 230 8.65 17.32 -4.74
CA GLU A 230 8.14 16.19 -3.96
C GLU A 230 7.97 16.55 -2.47
N ASP A 231 8.87 17.37 -1.93
CA ASP A 231 8.79 17.89 -0.56
C ASP A 231 7.53 18.74 -0.37
N GLN A 232 7.21 19.59 -1.36
CA GLN A 232 6.00 20.42 -1.34
C GLN A 232 4.72 19.59 -1.50
N TRP A 233 4.78 18.48 -2.27
CA TRP A 233 3.65 17.56 -2.39
C TRP A 233 3.31 16.92 -1.04
N VAL A 234 4.34 16.49 -0.28
CA VAL A 234 4.13 15.98 1.10
C VAL A 234 3.50 17.05 1.98
N ASP A 235 4.04 18.28 1.97
CA ASP A 235 3.56 19.37 2.80
C ASP A 235 2.11 19.76 2.48
N GLU A 236 1.69 19.69 1.21
CA GLU A 236 0.32 19.92 0.78
C GLU A 236 -0.61 18.79 1.22
N THR A 237 -0.21 17.54 0.95
CA THR A 237 -1.02 16.37 1.31
C THR A 237 -1.18 16.28 2.83
N GLN A 238 -0.14 16.63 3.61
CA GLN A 238 -0.21 16.59 5.08
C GLN A 238 -1.24 17.57 5.67
N LYS A 239 -1.52 18.70 5.00
CA LYS A 239 -2.59 19.61 5.46
C LYS A 239 -3.95 18.92 5.47
N LEU A 240 -4.20 18.05 4.47
CA LEU A 240 -5.44 17.26 4.40
C LEU A 240 -5.49 16.20 5.51
N VAL A 241 -4.34 15.61 5.84
CA VAL A 241 -4.24 14.57 6.87
C VAL A 241 -4.71 15.05 8.24
N ILE A 242 -4.47 16.32 8.57
CA ILE A 242 -4.88 16.90 9.86
C ILE A 242 -6.39 16.76 10.05
N ASP A 243 -7.18 17.12 9.05
CA ASP A 243 -8.64 17.05 9.09
C ASP A 243 -9.11 15.59 9.09
N VAL A 244 -8.45 14.71 8.33
CA VAL A 244 -8.74 13.26 8.33
C VAL A 244 -8.62 12.67 9.74
N TYR A 245 -7.55 13.02 10.47
CA TYR A 245 -7.36 12.54 11.84
C TYR A 245 -8.28 13.23 12.87
N ALA A 246 -8.65 14.49 12.65
CA ALA A 246 -9.51 15.23 13.56
C ALA A 246 -10.93 14.67 13.61
N ASN A 247 -11.40 14.10 12.50
CA ASN A 247 -12.80 13.72 12.31
C ASN A 247 -13.07 12.22 12.51
N VAL A 248 -12.04 11.39 12.83
CA VAL A 248 -12.21 9.94 13.02
C VAL A 248 -11.52 9.47 14.29
N LYS A 249 -12.23 8.65 15.07
CA LYS A 249 -11.72 7.99 16.27
C LYS A 249 -11.74 6.47 16.11
N ASN A 250 -10.88 5.81 16.86
CA ASN A 250 -10.87 4.34 16.91
C ASN A 250 -12.23 3.80 17.38
N GLY A 251 -12.84 2.91 16.60
CA GLY A 251 -14.14 2.33 16.86
C GLY A 251 -15.31 2.98 16.12
N ASP A 252 -15.10 4.09 15.42
CA ASP A 252 -16.16 4.78 14.69
C ASP A 252 -16.78 3.92 13.58
N SER A 253 -18.06 4.20 13.30
CA SER A 253 -18.79 3.62 12.18
C SER A 253 -18.92 4.65 11.07
N LEU A 254 -18.27 4.39 9.94
CA LEU A 254 -18.22 5.26 8.77
C LEU A 254 -19.15 4.71 7.68
N GLY A 255 -19.77 5.61 6.93
CA GLY A 255 -20.73 5.27 5.88
C GLY A 255 -20.96 6.42 4.90
N TYR A 256 -22.20 6.59 4.43
CA TYR A 256 -22.52 7.61 3.41
C TYR A 256 -22.16 9.04 3.81
N ASP A 257 -22.36 9.41 5.07
CA ASP A 257 -22.01 10.78 5.54
C ASP A 257 -20.52 11.02 5.39
N TYR A 258 -19.69 10.04 5.78
CA TYR A 258 -18.24 10.13 5.64
C TYR A 258 -17.79 10.21 4.17
N VAL A 259 -18.44 9.46 3.28
CA VAL A 259 -18.21 9.56 1.82
C VAL A 259 -18.56 10.97 1.34
N TYR A 260 -19.74 11.48 1.69
CA TYR A 260 -20.19 12.81 1.30
C TYR A 260 -19.24 13.92 1.71
N GLU A 261 -18.70 13.84 2.93
CA GLU A 261 -17.78 14.86 3.48
C GLU A 261 -16.36 14.80 2.90
N ASN A 262 -15.90 13.61 2.47
CA ASN A 262 -14.48 13.40 2.17
C ASN A 262 -14.18 13.02 0.72
N PHE A 263 -15.16 12.59 -0.06
CA PHE A 263 -14.89 12.04 -1.40
C PHE A 263 -14.37 13.07 -2.40
N ASP A 264 -14.68 14.35 -2.23
CA ASP A 264 -14.13 15.42 -3.06
C ASP A 264 -12.62 15.58 -2.87
N ILE A 265 -12.11 15.29 -1.67
CA ILE A 265 -10.66 15.23 -1.40
C ILE A 265 -10.04 14.08 -2.20
N VAL A 266 -10.66 12.90 -2.18
CA VAL A 266 -10.18 11.73 -2.95
C VAL A 266 -10.13 12.07 -4.45
N LYS A 267 -11.22 12.62 -5.01
CA LYS A 267 -11.28 13.02 -6.42
C LYS A 267 -10.17 13.99 -6.79
N SER A 268 -10.02 15.06 -6.02
CA SER A 268 -9.00 16.08 -6.29
C SER A 268 -7.58 15.52 -6.18
N GLN A 269 -7.28 14.69 -5.17
CA GLN A 269 -5.95 14.12 -5.00
C GLN A 269 -5.59 13.13 -6.12
N LEU A 270 -6.51 12.31 -6.59
CA LEU A 270 -6.30 11.42 -7.73
C LEU A 270 -6.02 12.20 -9.03
N PHE A 271 -6.77 13.29 -9.28
CA PHE A 271 -6.54 14.14 -10.42
C PHE A 271 -5.21 14.87 -10.36
N ILE A 272 -4.91 15.52 -9.23
CA ILE A 272 -3.63 16.23 -9.00
C ILE A 272 -2.46 15.27 -9.18
N ALA A 273 -2.54 14.06 -8.61
CA ALA A 273 -1.50 13.03 -8.75
C ALA A 273 -1.25 12.67 -10.23
N GLY A 274 -2.31 12.46 -11.01
CA GLY A 274 -2.20 12.15 -12.43
C GLY A 274 -1.58 13.27 -13.25
N VAL A 275 -2.02 14.51 -13.05
CA VAL A 275 -1.46 15.69 -13.76
C VAL A 275 0.02 15.90 -13.38
N ARG A 276 0.38 15.80 -12.09
CA ARG A 276 1.77 15.93 -11.63
C ARG A 276 2.67 14.79 -12.12
N LEU A 277 2.11 13.59 -12.23
CA LEU A 277 2.82 12.46 -12.86
C LEU A 277 3.12 12.77 -14.33
N ALA A 278 2.14 13.26 -15.09
CA ALA A 278 2.37 13.66 -16.49
C ALA A 278 3.41 14.77 -16.61
N GLN A 279 3.30 15.83 -15.80
CA GLN A 279 4.27 16.92 -15.78
C GLN A 279 5.70 16.39 -15.50
N THR A 280 5.83 15.48 -14.51
CA THR A 280 7.11 14.84 -14.15
C THR A 280 7.68 14.01 -15.30
N LEU A 281 6.84 13.22 -15.97
CA LEU A 281 7.25 12.37 -17.08
C LEU A 281 7.61 13.21 -18.33
N ASN A 282 6.85 14.27 -18.61
CA ASN A 282 7.15 15.21 -19.67
C ASN A 282 8.52 15.92 -19.42
N ASP A 283 8.78 16.35 -18.18
CA ASP A 283 10.09 16.92 -17.79
C ASP A 283 11.27 15.94 -17.98
N ILE A 284 11.02 14.64 -17.81
CA ILE A 284 12.06 13.61 -17.96
C ILE A 284 12.33 13.30 -19.44
N PHE A 285 11.32 13.24 -20.29
CA PHE A 285 11.41 12.67 -21.64
C PHE A 285 11.29 13.67 -22.78
N ASP A 286 10.85 14.91 -22.51
CA ASP A 286 10.73 15.97 -23.52
C ASP A 286 11.97 16.86 -23.68
N GLU A 287 12.95 16.70 -22.79
CA GLU A 287 14.25 17.38 -22.89
C GLU A 287 15.08 16.99 -24.13
#